data_ea4a150fc35af9ed1aeaa7f0a63a1747
#
_entry.id   ea4a150fc35af9ed1aeaa7f0a63a1747
#
_cell.length_a   1.000
_cell.length_b   1.000
_cell.length_c   1.000
_cell.angle_alpha   90.00
_cell.angle_beta   90.00
_cell.angle_gamma   90.00
#
_symmetry.space_group_name_H-M   'P 1'
#
loop_
_entity.id
_entity.type
_entity.pdbx_description
1 polymer ?
#
loop_
_entity_poly.entity_id
_entity_poly.type
_entity_poly.pdbx_seq_one_letter_code
_entity_poly.pdbx_strand_id
1 'polypeptide(L)'
;VIFNLEEIKYKRKDSNTITNNLKSINIVINHLKLGKPYPDSLKLHFKKCFAYPAPVFKISGYETLSSMGMDIIIDTKLRSEIGLFFTKSKLEADGQYRELRDDFYNYMLDYMRKDFRYDENNLIPKDYDNLLKLGDFLQSLTIYEKVYQQYLLATNRALEDAYALKKLINTYLKKDIKN
;
A
#
# COMPACT_ATOMS: atom_id res chain seq x y z
N VAL A 1 6.62 -12.20 -19.95
CA VAL A 1 6.08 -11.43 -18.82
C VAL A 1 5.02 -12.27 -18.11
N ILE A 2 5.47 -13.26 -17.33
CA ILE A 2 4.54 -14.05 -16.53
C ILE A 2 4.41 -13.32 -15.21
N PHE A 3 3.31 -12.58 -15.02
CA PHE A 3 2.85 -12.24 -13.68
C PHE A 3 2.66 -13.56 -12.93
N ASN A 4 3.55 -13.87 -12.02
CA ASN A 4 3.44 -15.09 -11.24
C ASN A 4 2.12 -15.05 -10.45
N LEU A 5 1.29 -16.08 -10.59
CA LEU A 5 0.01 -16.19 -9.87
C LEU A 5 0.17 -16.02 -8.36
N GLU A 6 1.29 -16.48 -7.82
CA GLU A 6 1.62 -16.36 -6.41
C GLU A 6 1.90 -14.90 -6.04
N GLU A 7 2.57 -14.14 -6.89
CA GLU A 7 2.86 -12.74 -6.65
C GLU A 7 1.57 -11.90 -6.53
N ILE A 8 0.57 -12.16 -7.37
CA ILE A 8 -0.74 -11.49 -7.26
C ILE A 8 -1.51 -11.94 -6.01
N LYS A 9 -1.42 -13.21 -5.61
CA LYS A 9 -2.00 -13.69 -4.34
C LYS A 9 -1.36 -13.01 -3.11
N TYR A 10 -0.03 -12.88 -3.10
CA TYR A 10 0.69 -12.13 -2.07
C TYR A 10 0.21 -10.68 -2.00
N LYS A 11 0.05 -10.02 -3.15
CA LYS A 11 -0.41 -8.62 -3.23
C LYS A 11 -1.84 -8.41 -2.71
N ARG A 12 -2.72 -9.39 -2.89
CA ARG A 12 -4.07 -9.36 -2.26
C ARG A 12 -3.99 -9.46 -0.74
N LYS A 13 -3.03 -10.21 -0.19
CA LYS A 13 -2.76 -10.25 1.24
C LYS A 13 -2.22 -8.90 1.74
N ASP A 14 -1.34 -8.26 0.98
CA ASP A 14 -0.82 -6.93 1.28
C ASP A 14 -1.95 -5.88 1.31
N SER A 15 -2.88 -5.88 0.34
CA SER A 15 -4.05 -5.01 0.34
C SER A 15 -4.93 -5.22 1.59
N ASN A 16 -5.13 -6.46 2.05
CA ASN A 16 -5.84 -6.73 3.30
C ASN A 16 -5.08 -6.17 4.52
N THR A 17 -3.75 -6.25 4.53
CA THR A 17 -2.91 -5.66 5.58
C THR A 17 -3.05 -4.14 5.59
N ILE A 18 -2.98 -3.49 4.42
CA ILE A 18 -3.20 -2.05 4.25
C ILE A 18 -4.57 -1.65 4.80
N THR A 19 -5.62 -2.38 4.43
CA THR A 19 -6.99 -2.16 4.92
C THR A 19 -7.10 -2.27 6.44
N ASN A 20 -6.44 -3.26 7.05
CA ASN A 20 -6.45 -3.47 8.50
C ASN A 20 -5.66 -2.38 9.24
N ASN A 21 -4.57 -1.88 8.66
CA ASN A 21 -3.83 -0.76 9.22
C ASN A 21 -4.67 0.51 9.18
N LEU A 22 -5.32 0.80 8.06
CA LEU A 22 -6.22 1.95 7.91
C LEU A 22 -7.38 1.92 8.92
N LYS A 23 -8.00 0.75 9.15
CA LYS A 23 -9.00 0.59 10.21
C LYS A 23 -8.44 0.92 11.59
N SER A 24 -7.19 0.52 11.86
CA SER A 24 -6.54 0.82 13.15
C SER A 24 -6.22 2.29 13.31
N ILE A 25 -5.77 2.98 12.25
CA ILE A 25 -5.58 4.42 12.24
C ILE A 25 -6.89 5.14 12.60
N ASN A 26 -8.00 4.75 11.97
CA ASN A 26 -9.32 5.32 12.25
C ASN A 26 -9.80 5.08 13.69
N ILE A 27 -9.54 3.89 14.26
CA ILE A 27 -9.84 3.60 15.67
C ILE A 27 -9.07 4.54 16.58
N VAL A 28 -7.76 4.73 16.34
CA VAL A 28 -6.92 5.63 17.14
C VAL A 28 -7.39 7.08 17.01
N ILE A 29 -7.62 7.57 15.79
CA ILE A 29 -8.12 8.94 15.55
C ILE A 29 -9.42 9.18 16.31
N ASN A 30 -10.38 8.27 16.22
CA ASN A 30 -11.66 8.40 16.89
C ASN A 30 -11.51 8.39 18.42
N HIS A 31 -10.62 7.53 18.93
CA HIS A 31 -10.37 7.45 20.37
C HIS A 31 -9.73 8.73 20.92
N LEU A 32 -8.73 9.26 20.21
CA LEU A 32 -8.06 10.53 20.58
C LEU A 32 -9.04 11.72 20.51
N LYS A 33 -9.86 11.82 19.46
CA LYS A 33 -10.88 12.88 19.31
C LYS A 33 -11.89 12.90 20.46
N LEU A 34 -12.21 11.75 21.02
CA LEU A 34 -13.16 11.63 22.13
C LEU A 34 -12.50 11.87 23.50
N GLY A 35 -11.19 12.06 23.57
CA GLY A 35 -10.46 12.26 24.82
C GLY A 35 -10.63 11.12 25.83
N LYS A 36 -10.86 9.89 25.36
CA LYS A 36 -11.13 8.74 26.24
C LYS A 36 -9.86 8.26 26.94
N PRO A 37 -10.00 7.68 28.15
CA PRO A 37 -8.87 7.05 28.85
C PRO A 37 -8.23 5.96 27.99
N TYR A 38 -6.93 5.70 28.21
CA TYR A 38 -6.17 4.68 27.48
C TYR A 38 -6.69 3.27 27.80
N PRO A 39 -7.29 2.54 26.84
CA PRO A 39 -7.64 1.14 27.02
C PRO A 39 -6.48 0.25 26.54
N ASP A 40 -6.26 -0.87 27.21
CA ASP A 40 -5.18 -1.81 26.85
C ASP A 40 -5.26 -2.33 25.40
N SER A 41 -6.47 -2.42 24.84
CA SER A 41 -6.69 -2.82 23.45
C SER A 41 -6.10 -1.83 22.42
N LEU A 42 -5.88 -0.57 22.78
CA LEU A 42 -5.40 0.47 21.87
C LEU A 42 -3.93 0.26 21.45
N LYS A 43 -3.14 -0.45 22.28
CA LYS A 43 -1.73 -0.77 21.97
C LYS A 43 -1.54 -1.51 20.64
N LEU A 44 -2.46 -2.41 20.30
CA LEU A 44 -2.43 -3.15 19.02
C LEU A 44 -2.71 -2.23 17.83
N HIS A 45 -3.54 -1.21 18.03
CA HIS A 45 -3.87 -0.24 17.00
C HIS A 45 -2.74 0.76 16.77
N PHE A 46 -2.08 1.23 17.82
CA PHE A 46 -0.90 2.10 17.66
C PHE A 46 0.21 1.43 16.84
N LYS A 47 0.54 0.16 17.11
CA LYS A 47 1.51 -0.58 16.30
C LYS A 47 1.16 -0.58 14.81
N LYS A 48 -0.13 -0.76 14.47
CA LYS A 48 -0.60 -0.77 13.09
C LYS A 48 -0.63 0.63 12.46
N CYS A 49 -0.85 1.69 13.26
CA CYS A 49 -0.77 3.08 12.78
C CYS A 49 0.61 3.42 12.23
N PHE A 50 1.67 2.86 12.82
CA PHE A 50 3.06 3.08 12.38
C PHE A 50 3.57 1.94 11.47
N ALA A 51 2.71 1.02 11.05
CA ALA A 51 3.08 -0.02 10.11
C ALA A 51 3.16 0.56 8.68
N TYR A 52 4.34 0.43 8.10
CA TYR A 52 4.65 0.94 6.77
C TYR A 52 4.57 -0.20 5.75
N PRO A 53 3.75 -0.09 4.69
CA PRO A 53 3.61 -1.12 3.68
C PRO A 53 4.81 -1.14 2.72
N ALA A 54 5.05 -2.29 2.09
CA ALA A 54 6.02 -2.41 1.01
C ALA A 54 5.40 -2.02 -0.36
N PRO A 55 6.22 -1.62 -1.36
CA PRO A 55 5.72 -1.34 -2.71
C PRO A 55 5.08 -2.57 -3.35
N VAL A 56 4.01 -2.35 -4.12
CA VAL A 56 3.11 -3.45 -4.54
C VAL A 56 3.64 -4.26 -5.72
N PHE A 57 4.36 -3.65 -6.69
CA PHE A 57 4.71 -4.34 -7.94
C PHE A 57 6.21 -4.33 -8.24
N LYS A 58 6.73 -5.48 -8.70
CA LYS A 58 8.06 -5.60 -9.30
C LYS A 58 7.97 -5.36 -10.81
N ILE A 59 9.04 -4.84 -11.41
CA ILE A 59 9.08 -4.42 -12.80
C ILE A 59 10.05 -5.22 -13.68
N SER A 60 10.86 -6.10 -13.11
CA SER A 60 11.96 -6.77 -13.82
C SER A 60 11.52 -7.47 -15.12
N GLY A 61 10.37 -8.14 -15.11
CA GLY A 61 9.85 -8.77 -16.32
C GLY A 61 9.41 -7.78 -17.42
N TYR A 62 8.89 -6.62 -17.03
CA TYR A 62 8.54 -5.56 -17.97
C TYR A 62 9.79 -4.86 -18.53
N GLU A 63 10.78 -4.61 -17.69
CA GLU A 63 12.06 -4.03 -18.13
C GLU A 63 12.75 -4.93 -19.14
N THR A 64 12.79 -6.24 -18.89
CA THR A 64 13.30 -7.23 -19.85
C THR A 64 12.54 -7.16 -21.16
N LEU A 65 11.20 -7.20 -21.12
CA LEU A 65 10.37 -7.12 -22.31
C LEU A 65 10.59 -5.80 -23.07
N SER A 66 10.64 -4.69 -22.36
CA SER A 66 10.87 -3.36 -22.94
C SER A 66 12.26 -3.25 -23.61
N SER A 67 13.29 -3.84 -23.00
CA SER A 67 14.64 -3.84 -23.56
C SER A 67 14.79 -4.74 -24.80
N MET A 68 14.01 -5.81 -24.89
CA MET A 68 13.96 -6.68 -26.08
C MET A 68 13.13 -6.08 -27.24
N GLY A 69 12.35 -5.03 -26.95
CA GLY A 69 11.40 -4.43 -27.87
C GLY A 69 9.99 -5.01 -27.71
N MET A 70 9.02 -4.15 -27.51
CA MET A 70 7.61 -4.55 -27.34
C MET A 70 7.01 -5.18 -28.61
N ASP A 71 7.67 -5.04 -29.76
CA ASP A 71 7.20 -5.54 -31.06
C ASP A 71 7.25 -7.08 -31.17
N ILE A 72 7.97 -7.74 -30.28
CA ILE A 72 7.92 -9.21 -30.18
C ILE A 72 6.51 -9.72 -29.80
N ILE A 73 5.66 -8.84 -29.24
CA ILE A 73 4.24 -9.16 -29.01
C ILE A 73 3.45 -8.70 -30.24
N ILE A 74 3.10 -9.65 -31.10
CA ILE A 74 2.39 -9.41 -32.36
C ILE A 74 0.99 -8.83 -32.11
N ASP A 75 0.29 -9.33 -31.08
CA ASP A 75 -1.05 -8.82 -30.71
C ASP A 75 -0.95 -7.38 -30.19
N THR A 76 -1.40 -6.45 -31.03
CA THR A 76 -1.34 -5.00 -30.74
C THR A 76 -2.17 -4.62 -29.52
N LYS A 77 -3.29 -5.31 -29.26
CA LYS A 77 -4.13 -5.08 -28.08
C LYS A 77 -3.41 -5.52 -26.82
N LEU A 78 -2.83 -6.72 -26.79
CA LEU A 78 -2.05 -7.19 -25.65
C LEU A 78 -0.86 -6.26 -25.37
N ARG A 79 -0.13 -5.83 -26.40
CA ARG A 79 0.98 -4.90 -26.29
C ARG A 79 0.56 -3.57 -25.67
N SER A 80 -0.57 -3.01 -26.14
CA SER A 80 -1.14 -1.77 -25.61
C SER A 80 -1.54 -1.91 -24.13
N GLU A 81 -2.22 -2.98 -23.76
CA GLU A 81 -2.65 -3.21 -22.36
C GLU A 81 -1.48 -3.41 -21.40
N ILE A 82 -0.41 -4.08 -21.84
CA ILE A 82 0.84 -4.18 -21.07
C ILE A 82 1.42 -2.77 -20.85
N GLY A 83 1.54 -1.99 -21.92
CA GLY A 83 2.04 -0.61 -21.83
C GLY A 83 1.21 0.23 -20.86
N LEU A 84 -0.13 0.23 -21.01
CA LEU A 84 -1.05 0.98 -20.15
C LEU A 84 -0.92 0.60 -18.67
N PHE A 85 -0.80 -0.69 -18.36
CA PHE A 85 -0.64 -1.13 -16.99
C PHE A 85 0.61 -0.51 -16.35
N PHE A 86 1.76 -0.56 -17.01
CA PHE A 86 3.03 -0.07 -16.45
C PHE A 86 3.15 1.45 -16.45
N THR A 87 2.62 2.14 -17.46
CA THR A 87 2.71 3.60 -17.59
C THR A 87 1.61 4.37 -16.87
N LYS A 88 0.52 3.69 -16.47
CA LYS A 88 -0.61 4.32 -15.78
C LYS A 88 -0.86 3.66 -14.42
N SER A 89 -1.43 2.47 -14.38
CA SER A 89 -1.95 1.87 -13.15
C SER A 89 -0.86 1.63 -12.10
N LYS A 90 0.26 1.03 -12.53
CA LYS A 90 1.43 0.82 -11.66
C LYS A 90 2.08 2.13 -11.26
N LEU A 91 2.25 3.07 -12.21
CA LEU A 91 2.87 4.36 -11.95
C LEU A 91 2.07 5.18 -10.91
N GLU A 92 0.74 5.15 -10.99
CA GLU A 92 -0.15 5.76 -10.00
C GLU A 92 0.04 5.14 -8.62
N ALA A 93 0.02 3.80 -8.52
CA ALA A 93 0.24 3.10 -7.26
C ALA A 93 1.63 3.38 -6.65
N ASP A 94 2.67 3.45 -7.48
CA ASP A 94 4.04 3.80 -7.03
C ASP A 94 4.12 5.27 -6.59
N GLY A 95 3.38 6.17 -7.23
CA GLY A 95 3.28 7.58 -6.83
C GLY A 95 2.69 7.71 -5.43
N GLN A 96 1.55 7.07 -5.20
CA GLN A 96 0.88 7.06 -3.90
C GLN A 96 1.71 6.35 -2.82
N TYR A 97 2.46 5.32 -3.17
CA TYR A 97 3.43 4.69 -2.26
C TYR A 97 4.54 5.66 -1.83
N ARG A 98 5.11 6.43 -2.78
CA ARG A 98 6.14 7.41 -2.45
C ARG A 98 5.60 8.51 -1.53
N GLU A 99 4.41 9.03 -1.81
CA GLU A 99 3.74 10.03 -0.99
C GLU A 99 3.53 9.50 0.45
N LEU A 100 3.01 8.29 0.60
CA LEU A 100 2.81 7.64 1.89
C LEU A 100 4.15 7.44 2.65
N ARG A 101 5.19 7.02 1.94
CA ARG A 101 6.53 6.86 2.49
C ARG A 101 7.08 8.18 3.01
N ASP A 102 6.99 9.23 2.19
CA ASP A 102 7.55 10.54 2.51
C ASP A 102 6.79 11.17 3.69
N ASP A 103 5.46 11.02 3.75
CA ASP A 103 4.66 11.46 4.90
C ASP A 103 5.03 10.69 6.18
N PHE A 104 5.21 9.36 6.09
CA PHE A 104 5.66 8.56 7.22
C PHE A 104 7.02 9.02 7.75
N TYR A 105 8.03 9.17 6.89
CA TYR A 105 9.39 9.52 7.30
C TYR A 105 9.52 10.96 7.78
N ASN A 106 8.78 11.89 7.19
CA ASN A 106 8.88 13.31 7.53
C ASN A 106 8.08 13.70 8.77
N TYR A 107 7.00 12.95 9.09
CA TYR A 107 6.09 13.34 10.16
C TYR A 107 5.83 12.22 11.16
N MET A 108 5.41 11.03 10.72
CA MET A 108 4.95 9.99 11.64
C MET A 108 6.08 9.33 12.43
N LEU A 109 7.25 9.12 11.79
CA LEU A 109 8.40 8.48 12.43
C LEU A 109 8.94 9.29 13.62
N ASP A 110 8.86 10.60 13.56
CA ASP A 110 9.30 11.49 14.65
C ASP A 110 8.43 11.29 15.91
N TYR A 111 7.10 11.30 15.76
CA TYR A 111 6.19 10.95 16.84
C TYR A 111 6.46 9.56 17.40
N MET A 112 6.65 8.56 16.55
CA MET A 112 6.95 7.19 16.98
C MET A 112 8.17 7.14 17.89
N ARG A 113 9.24 7.89 17.58
CA ARG A 113 10.49 7.93 18.35
C ARG A 113 10.36 8.73 19.64
N LYS A 114 9.68 9.86 19.61
CA LYS A 114 9.57 10.80 20.75
C LYS A 114 8.54 10.34 21.77
N ASP A 115 7.35 9.98 21.31
CA ASP A 115 6.17 9.84 22.16
C ASP A 115 5.78 8.40 22.46
N PHE A 116 6.41 7.42 21.77
CA PHE A 116 6.12 6.01 21.94
C PHE A 116 7.33 5.21 22.40
N ARG A 117 7.06 4.04 22.95
CA ARG A 117 8.07 3.01 23.27
C ARG A 117 7.55 1.61 22.88
N TYR A 118 8.48 0.69 22.62
CA TYR A 118 8.12 -0.70 22.48
C TYR A 118 7.93 -1.34 23.86
N ASP A 119 6.86 -2.12 23.98
CA ASP A 119 6.56 -3.01 25.09
C ASP A 119 6.30 -4.39 24.51
N GLU A 120 7.29 -5.28 24.67
CA GLU A 120 7.37 -6.55 23.92
C GLU A 120 7.21 -6.32 22.40
N ASN A 121 6.06 -6.77 21.85
CA ASN A 121 5.72 -6.60 20.42
C ASN A 121 4.74 -5.47 20.13
N ASN A 122 4.37 -4.67 21.14
CA ASN A 122 3.42 -3.59 20.99
C ASN A 122 4.12 -2.23 20.98
N LEU A 123 3.45 -1.24 20.44
CA LEU A 123 3.86 0.15 20.50
C LEU A 123 2.88 0.89 21.42
N ILE A 124 3.39 1.44 22.52
CA ILE A 124 2.59 2.11 23.53
C ILE A 124 3.07 3.55 23.71
N PRO A 125 2.18 4.52 23.97
CA PRO A 125 2.57 5.88 24.28
C PRO A 125 3.37 5.91 25.60
N LYS A 126 4.40 6.74 25.67
CA LYS A 126 5.18 6.98 26.91
C LYS A 126 4.34 7.72 27.94
N ASP A 127 3.54 8.67 27.49
CA ASP A 127 2.60 9.47 28.28
C ASP A 127 1.35 9.71 27.43
N TYR A 128 0.28 8.97 27.72
CA TYR A 128 -0.96 9.06 26.96
C TYR A 128 -1.73 10.35 27.20
N ASP A 129 -1.71 10.87 28.43
CA ASP A 129 -2.40 12.12 28.78
C ASP A 129 -1.75 13.32 28.07
N ASN A 130 -0.43 13.28 27.90
CA ASN A 130 0.28 14.25 27.08
C ASN A 130 -0.06 14.07 25.59
N LEU A 131 -0.10 12.84 25.10
CA LEU A 131 -0.45 12.54 23.70
C LEU A 131 -1.84 13.08 23.33
N LEU A 132 -2.82 13.01 24.24
CA LEU A 132 -4.17 13.58 24.04
C LEU A 132 -4.15 15.11 23.85
N LYS A 133 -3.15 15.79 24.42
CA LYS A 133 -3.00 17.26 24.30
C LYS A 133 -2.21 17.68 23.07
N LEU A 134 -1.51 16.77 22.41
CA LEU A 134 -0.74 17.02 21.20
C LEU A 134 -1.68 17.12 19.98
N GLY A 135 -2.27 18.29 19.77
CA GLY A 135 -3.13 18.56 18.61
C GLY A 135 -2.44 18.25 17.28
N ASP A 136 -1.14 18.53 17.19
CA ASP A 136 -0.31 18.27 16.02
C ASP A 136 -0.19 16.79 15.69
N PHE A 137 -0.12 15.90 16.70
CA PHE A 137 -0.13 14.45 16.48
C PHE A 137 -1.44 13.98 15.86
N LEU A 138 -2.56 14.39 16.41
CA LEU A 138 -3.88 14.05 15.87
C LEU A 138 -4.06 14.59 14.45
N GLN A 139 -3.60 15.79 14.17
CA GLN A 139 -3.62 16.38 12.83
C GLN A 139 -2.75 15.58 11.86
N SER A 140 -1.50 15.29 12.22
CA SER A 140 -0.58 14.50 11.40
C SER A 140 -1.13 13.10 11.13
N LEU A 141 -1.69 12.43 12.14
CA LEU A 141 -2.31 11.13 11.98
C LEU A 141 -3.55 11.19 11.07
N THR A 142 -4.30 12.29 11.10
CA THR A 142 -5.47 12.49 10.22
C THR A 142 -5.04 12.73 8.77
N ILE A 143 -3.95 13.45 8.53
CA ILE A 143 -3.37 13.63 7.18
C ILE A 143 -2.83 12.27 6.69
N TYR A 144 -2.06 11.58 7.51
CA TYR A 144 -1.52 10.26 7.19
C TYR A 144 -2.61 9.25 6.84
N GLU A 145 -3.75 9.29 7.53
CA GLU A 145 -4.93 8.48 7.20
C GLU A 145 -5.43 8.75 5.78
N LYS A 146 -5.49 10.00 5.33
CA LYS A 146 -5.90 10.36 3.97
C LYS A 146 -4.93 9.86 2.91
N VAL A 147 -3.63 10.04 3.14
CA VAL A 147 -2.59 9.53 2.24
C VAL A 147 -2.64 8.00 2.17
N TYR A 148 -2.85 7.34 3.32
CA TYR A 148 -3.03 5.89 3.38
C TYR A 148 -4.26 5.40 2.60
N GLN A 149 -5.38 6.14 2.64
CA GLN A 149 -6.58 5.85 1.84
C GLN A 149 -6.30 5.93 0.34
N GLN A 150 -5.61 6.99 -0.13
CA GLN A 150 -5.26 7.15 -1.53
C GLN A 150 -4.35 6.02 -2.02
N TYR A 151 -3.35 5.64 -1.22
CA TYR A 151 -2.50 4.50 -1.51
C TYR A 151 -3.30 3.19 -1.62
N LEU A 152 -4.24 2.93 -0.72
CA LEU A 152 -5.12 1.75 -0.78
C LEU A 152 -5.95 1.73 -2.05
N LEU A 153 -6.55 2.86 -2.43
CA LEU A 153 -7.38 2.98 -3.64
C LEU A 153 -6.55 2.73 -4.90
N ALA A 154 -5.39 3.37 -5.04
CA ALA A 154 -4.50 3.19 -6.18
C ALA A 154 -3.99 1.73 -6.28
N THR A 155 -3.63 1.13 -5.14
CA THR A 155 -3.21 -0.27 -5.05
C THR A 155 -4.31 -1.22 -5.52
N ASN A 156 -5.55 -1.02 -5.09
CA ASN A 156 -6.67 -1.88 -5.47
C ASN A 156 -6.97 -1.77 -6.98
N ARG A 157 -6.98 -0.56 -7.55
CA ARG A 157 -7.14 -0.36 -9.01
C ARG A 157 -6.03 -1.07 -9.78
N ALA A 158 -4.78 -0.87 -9.38
CA ALA A 158 -3.66 -1.53 -10.04
C ALA A 158 -3.70 -3.07 -9.92
N LEU A 159 -4.22 -3.62 -8.83
CA LEU A 159 -4.46 -5.06 -8.69
C LEU A 159 -5.56 -5.56 -9.64
N GLU A 160 -6.66 -4.84 -9.79
CA GLU A 160 -7.74 -5.16 -10.73
C GLU A 160 -7.22 -5.17 -12.17
N ASP A 161 -6.47 -4.15 -12.57
CA ASP A 161 -5.85 -4.06 -13.89
C ASP A 161 -4.81 -5.17 -14.12
N ALA A 162 -4.01 -5.53 -13.10
CA ALA A 162 -3.08 -6.66 -13.17
C ALA A 162 -3.79 -8.00 -13.38
N TYR A 163 -4.95 -8.19 -12.74
CA TYR A 163 -5.77 -9.39 -12.95
C TYR A 163 -6.36 -9.44 -14.38
N ALA A 164 -6.86 -8.31 -14.89
CA ALA A 164 -7.38 -8.21 -16.24
C ALA A 164 -6.28 -8.49 -17.28
N LEU A 165 -5.12 -7.86 -17.13
CA LEU A 165 -3.95 -8.07 -17.96
C LEU A 165 -3.50 -9.54 -17.95
N LYS A 166 -3.43 -10.17 -16.78
CA LYS A 166 -3.08 -11.57 -16.67
C LYS A 166 -4.04 -12.48 -17.43
N LYS A 167 -5.35 -12.22 -17.34
CA LYS A 167 -6.36 -12.98 -18.10
C LYS A 167 -6.13 -12.85 -19.60
N LEU A 168 -5.79 -11.64 -20.06
CA LEU A 168 -5.50 -11.38 -21.47
C LEU A 168 -4.25 -12.13 -21.93
N ILE A 169 -3.15 -12.08 -21.16
CA ILE A 169 -1.91 -12.82 -21.44
C ILE A 169 -2.18 -14.33 -21.54
N ASN A 170 -2.92 -14.90 -20.59
CA ASN A 170 -3.23 -16.32 -20.60
C ASN A 170 -4.09 -16.73 -21.79
N THR A 171 -4.97 -15.85 -22.26
CA THR A 171 -5.79 -16.10 -23.46
C THR A 171 -4.94 -16.08 -24.72
N TYR A 172 -3.99 -15.15 -24.80
CA TYR A 172 -3.04 -15.06 -25.91
C TYR A 172 -2.16 -16.31 -25.99
N LEU A 173 -1.52 -16.70 -24.91
CA LEU A 173 -0.64 -17.87 -24.86
C LEU A 173 -1.36 -19.17 -25.21
N LYS A 174 -2.64 -19.33 -24.89
CA LYS A 174 -3.43 -20.52 -25.27
C LYS A 174 -3.78 -20.56 -26.74
N LYS A 175 -3.84 -19.42 -27.43
CA LYS A 175 -4.05 -19.35 -28.88
C LYS A 175 -2.78 -19.74 -29.65
N ASP A 176 -1.62 -19.26 -29.20
CA ASP A 176 -0.33 -19.55 -29.82
C ASP A 176 0.07 -21.04 -29.77
N ILE A 177 -0.34 -21.76 -28.71
CA ILE A 177 -0.04 -23.21 -28.56
C ILE A 177 -0.90 -24.08 -29.51
N LYS A 178 -1.99 -23.53 -30.09
CA LYS A 178 -2.93 -24.25 -30.94
C LYS A 178 -2.68 -24.05 -32.46
N ASN A 179 -1.80 -23.16 -32.83
CA ASN A 179 -1.33 -22.90 -34.18
C ASN A 179 0.08 -23.43 -34.37
#